data_420fc7e0dcd406b5fdb56b8aa059c135
#
_entry.id   420fc7e0dcd406b5fdb56b8aa059c135
#
_cell.length_a   1.000
_cell.length_b   1.000
_cell.length_c   1.000
_cell.angle_alpha   90.00
_cell.angle_beta   90.00
_cell.angle_gamma   90.00
#
_symmetry.space_group_name_H-M   'P 1'
#
loop_
_entity.id
_entity.type
_entity.pdbx_description
1 polymer ?
#
loop_
_entity_poly.entity_id
_entity_poly.type
_entity_poly.pdbx_seq_one_letter_code
_entity_poly.pdbx_strand_id
1 'polypeptide(L)'
;ICFYTQGFCQWAKRDWRTSLEKFLRVKQILDEHPQLRADLPKRYVRTLQYIVLCQIDLGDYQQARENIRLMRQLHKEQGFGGIDIAVQVFHASYLAELRLLGRTGEFAKALELVQPVLDGMEEYAGRLHKEHQLEFYQELAAVHFGAEQVNKALFWLNKVLNDTEPTLRQDIFTYARLFNLVIHYELGNYDLLEYIVRSTQRFLSKRQRAYEVENLLIDGIKRMARAQQPAARKEQTKALREGLERLMADPNESVVLKYFDFMSWIIAKMEGRSFAEVVTDAARSRK
;
A
#
# COMPACT_ATOMS: atom_id res chain seq x y z
N ILE A 1 6.10 -11.98 -24.52
CA ILE A 1 5.68 -12.78 -23.32
C ILE A 1 6.86 -12.93 -22.36
N CYS A 2 8.04 -13.34 -22.81
CA CYS A 2 9.20 -13.64 -21.96
C CYS A 2 9.57 -12.48 -21.02
N PHE A 3 9.78 -11.27 -21.52
CA PHE A 3 10.15 -10.10 -20.70
C PHE A 3 9.08 -9.75 -19.64
N TYR A 4 7.80 -9.87 -19.99
CA TYR A 4 6.72 -9.60 -19.04
C TYR A 4 6.75 -10.59 -17.87
N THR A 5 6.88 -11.88 -18.14
CA THR A 5 6.96 -12.93 -17.12
C THR A 5 8.21 -12.76 -16.25
N GLN A 6 9.35 -12.46 -16.87
CA GLN A 6 10.59 -12.16 -16.15
C GLN A 6 10.43 -10.94 -15.24
N GLY A 7 9.83 -9.84 -15.74
CA GLY A 7 9.55 -8.64 -14.96
C GLY A 7 8.69 -8.95 -13.75
N PHE A 8 7.62 -9.73 -13.93
CA PHE A 8 6.74 -10.15 -12.83
C PHE A 8 7.47 -11.02 -11.79
N CYS A 9 8.31 -11.96 -12.23
CA CYS A 9 9.12 -12.79 -11.33
C CYS A 9 10.08 -11.95 -10.49
N GLN A 10 10.73 -10.95 -11.08
CA GLN A 10 11.63 -10.05 -10.35
C GLN A 10 10.85 -9.12 -9.42
N TRP A 11 9.68 -8.64 -9.86
CA TRP A 11 8.77 -7.88 -9.01
C TRP A 11 8.36 -8.66 -7.75
N ALA A 12 8.02 -9.95 -7.92
CA ALA A 12 7.68 -10.81 -6.80
C ALA A 12 8.86 -11.04 -5.82
N LYS A 13 10.10 -11.00 -6.34
CA LYS A 13 11.34 -11.09 -5.55
C LYS A 13 11.78 -9.73 -4.97
N ARG A 14 11.05 -8.64 -5.26
CA ARG A 14 11.39 -7.26 -4.87
C ARG A 14 12.67 -6.72 -5.51
N ASP A 15 13.15 -7.32 -6.56
CA ASP A 15 14.19 -6.73 -7.40
C ASP A 15 13.54 -5.70 -8.34
N TRP A 16 13.25 -4.52 -7.75
CA TRP A 16 12.52 -3.45 -8.44
C TRP A 16 13.27 -2.92 -9.66
N ARG A 17 14.60 -2.86 -9.59
CA ARG A 17 15.44 -2.36 -10.69
C ARG A 17 15.37 -3.28 -11.90
N THR A 18 15.67 -4.56 -11.73
CA THR A 18 15.58 -5.54 -12.81
C THR A 18 14.15 -5.69 -13.31
N SER A 19 13.16 -5.64 -12.42
CA SER A 19 11.75 -5.67 -12.79
C SER A 19 11.38 -4.49 -13.70
N LEU A 20 11.77 -3.28 -13.32
CA LEU A 20 11.53 -2.04 -14.10
C LEU A 20 12.15 -2.15 -15.50
N GLU A 21 13.40 -2.58 -15.61
CA GLU A 21 14.08 -2.78 -16.91
C GLU A 21 13.28 -3.70 -17.82
N LYS A 22 12.78 -4.83 -17.30
CA LYS A 22 11.99 -5.79 -18.09
C LYS A 22 10.66 -5.20 -18.54
N PHE A 23 9.95 -4.48 -17.67
CA PHE A 23 8.68 -3.85 -18.02
C PHE A 23 8.85 -2.66 -18.99
N LEU A 24 9.92 -1.88 -18.87
CA LEU A 24 10.27 -0.84 -19.83
C LEU A 24 10.54 -1.44 -21.22
N ARG A 25 11.21 -2.59 -21.27
CA ARG A 25 11.40 -3.30 -22.55
C ARG A 25 10.08 -3.78 -23.15
N VAL A 26 9.15 -4.28 -22.34
CA VAL A 26 7.80 -4.64 -22.82
C VAL A 26 7.07 -3.42 -23.36
N LYS A 27 7.11 -2.31 -22.62
CA LYS A 27 6.50 -1.04 -23.04
C LYS A 27 7.09 -0.58 -24.36
N GLN A 28 8.41 -0.56 -24.50
CA GLN A 28 9.10 -0.16 -25.73
C GLN A 28 8.64 -0.99 -26.93
N ILE A 29 8.60 -2.32 -26.82
CA ILE A 29 8.15 -3.22 -27.89
C ILE A 29 6.70 -2.89 -28.31
N LEU A 30 5.82 -2.64 -27.34
CA LEU A 30 4.42 -2.30 -27.63
C LEU A 30 4.28 -0.90 -28.25
N ASP A 31 5.13 0.06 -27.89
CA ASP A 31 5.15 1.40 -28.47
C ASP A 31 5.70 1.40 -29.92
N GLU A 32 6.69 0.55 -30.20
CA GLU A 32 7.25 0.35 -31.56
C GLU A 32 6.26 -0.37 -32.50
N HIS A 33 5.24 -1.05 -31.94
CA HIS A 33 4.23 -1.81 -32.71
C HIS A 33 2.79 -1.39 -32.33
N PRO A 34 2.28 -0.25 -32.82
CA PRO A 34 0.97 0.31 -32.41
C PRO A 34 -0.21 -0.66 -32.61
N GLN A 35 -0.21 -1.48 -33.64
CA GLN A 35 -1.27 -2.49 -33.84
C GLN A 35 -1.24 -3.55 -32.74
N LEU A 36 -0.07 -4.10 -32.41
CA LEU A 36 0.09 -5.05 -31.33
C LEU A 36 -0.32 -4.44 -29.98
N ARG A 37 -0.02 -3.15 -29.77
CA ARG A 37 -0.46 -2.42 -28.58
C ARG A 37 -2.00 -2.30 -28.51
N ALA A 38 -2.64 -2.00 -29.65
CA ALA A 38 -4.11 -1.93 -29.74
C ALA A 38 -4.78 -3.30 -29.55
N ASP A 39 -4.13 -4.39 -29.96
CA ASP A 39 -4.61 -5.77 -29.75
C ASP A 39 -4.41 -6.26 -28.31
N LEU A 40 -3.47 -5.66 -27.57
CA LEU A 40 -3.10 -6.06 -26.20
C LEU A 40 -3.27 -4.93 -25.17
N PRO A 41 -4.40 -4.19 -25.16
CA PRO A 41 -4.55 -3.01 -24.31
C PRO A 41 -4.47 -3.35 -22.82
N LYS A 42 -5.08 -4.45 -22.37
CA LYS A 42 -4.98 -4.92 -20.97
C LYS A 42 -3.54 -5.18 -20.56
N ARG A 43 -2.72 -5.72 -21.47
CA ARG A 43 -1.30 -5.98 -21.24
C ARG A 43 -0.52 -4.68 -21.09
N TYR A 44 -0.81 -3.69 -21.93
CA TYR A 44 -0.15 -2.39 -21.90
C TYR A 44 -0.45 -1.65 -20.60
N VAL A 45 -1.73 -1.56 -20.21
CA VAL A 45 -2.14 -0.94 -18.93
C VAL A 45 -1.44 -1.62 -17.73
N ARG A 46 -1.42 -2.96 -17.71
CA ARG A 46 -0.76 -3.71 -16.63
C ARG A 46 0.75 -3.51 -16.62
N THR A 47 1.37 -3.38 -17.80
CA THR A 47 2.81 -3.06 -17.92
C THR A 47 3.11 -1.69 -17.32
N LEU A 48 2.32 -0.65 -17.68
CA LEU A 48 2.44 0.68 -17.09
C LEU A 48 2.24 0.65 -15.57
N GLN A 49 1.28 -0.10 -15.08
CA GLN A 49 1.04 -0.26 -13.65
C GLN A 49 2.29 -0.78 -12.92
N TYR A 50 2.92 -1.85 -13.44
CA TYR A 50 4.14 -2.38 -12.82
C TYR A 50 5.32 -1.42 -12.93
N ILE A 51 5.46 -0.69 -14.04
CA ILE A 51 6.47 0.37 -14.17
C ILE A 51 6.29 1.40 -13.06
N VAL A 52 5.08 1.92 -12.89
CA VAL A 52 4.78 2.92 -11.84
C VAL A 52 5.07 2.38 -10.44
N LEU A 53 4.66 1.15 -10.14
CA LEU A 53 4.92 0.55 -8.83
C LEU A 53 6.43 0.39 -8.57
N CYS A 54 7.20 -0.08 -9.55
CA CYS A 54 8.66 -0.15 -9.43
C CYS A 54 9.30 1.24 -9.22
N GLN A 55 8.84 2.26 -9.97
CA GLN A 55 9.32 3.63 -9.84
C GLN A 55 9.05 4.21 -8.45
N ILE A 56 7.86 3.96 -7.89
CA ILE A 56 7.51 4.38 -6.52
C ILE A 56 8.47 3.73 -5.50
N ASP A 57 8.71 2.43 -5.61
CA ASP A 57 9.58 1.71 -4.68
C ASP A 57 11.06 2.09 -4.83
N LEU A 58 11.50 2.50 -6.03
CA LEU A 58 12.83 3.02 -6.31
C LEU A 58 13.02 4.51 -5.96
N GLY A 59 11.94 5.24 -5.62
CA GLY A 59 11.98 6.67 -5.33
C GLY A 59 11.94 7.57 -6.57
N ASP A 60 11.70 7.01 -7.76
CA ASP A 60 11.58 7.77 -9.01
C ASP A 60 10.15 8.34 -9.18
N TYR A 61 9.79 9.21 -8.24
CA TYR A 61 8.43 9.72 -8.10
C TYR A 61 7.99 10.60 -9.27
N GLN A 62 8.93 11.29 -9.93
CA GLN A 62 8.61 12.13 -11.07
C GLN A 62 8.15 11.29 -12.27
N GLN A 63 8.91 10.27 -12.62
CA GLN A 63 8.56 9.35 -13.71
C GLN A 63 7.26 8.57 -13.40
N ALA A 64 7.05 8.21 -12.13
CA ALA A 64 5.81 7.58 -11.70
C ALA A 64 4.59 8.50 -11.98
N ARG A 65 4.68 9.81 -11.67
CA ARG A 65 3.60 10.79 -11.97
C ARG A 65 3.33 10.89 -13.47
N GLU A 66 4.37 10.92 -14.28
CA GLU A 66 4.25 11.00 -15.75
C GLU A 66 3.56 9.75 -16.30
N ASN A 67 3.95 8.57 -15.86
CA ASN A 67 3.32 7.32 -16.31
C ASN A 67 1.88 7.16 -15.82
N ILE A 68 1.51 7.68 -14.63
CA ILE A 68 0.12 7.73 -14.16
C ILE A 68 -0.72 8.62 -15.09
N ARG A 69 -0.20 9.80 -15.48
CA ARG A 69 -0.88 10.70 -16.42
C ARG A 69 -1.05 10.05 -17.79
N LEU A 70 0.01 9.41 -18.29
CA LEU A 70 -0.05 8.66 -19.54
C LEU A 70 -1.14 7.58 -19.48
N MET A 71 -1.20 6.80 -18.40
CA MET A 71 -2.20 5.75 -18.23
C MET A 71 -3.64 6.28 -18.32
N ARG A 72 -3.91 7.44 -17.72
CA ARG A 72 -5.23 8.08 -17.77
C ARG A 72 -5.62 8.63 -19.16
N GLN A 73 -4.64 8.86 -20.04
CA GLN A 73 -4.88 9.34 -21.39
C GLN A 73 -5.14 8.23 -22.42
N LEU A 74 -4.90 6.97 -22.04
CA LEU A 74 -5.02 5.83 -22.96
C LEU A 74 -6.40 5.67 -23.59
N HIS A 75 -7.47 6.12 -22.93
CA HIS A 75 -8.83 6.07 -23.50
C HIS A 75 -8.98 6.79 -24.85
N LYS A 76 -8.04 7.69 -25.21
CA LYS A 76 -8.00 8.43 -26.48
C LYS A 76 -7.34 7.61 -27.60
N GLU A 77 -6.72 6.48 -27.28
CA GLU A 77 -5.95 5.70 -28.23
C GLU A 77 -6.77 4.54 -28.80
N GLN A 78 -6.43 4.13 -30.01
CA GLN A 78 -7.06 2.99 -30.66
C GLN A 78 -6.86 1.70 -29.83
N GLY A 79 -7.93 0.94 -29.65
CA GLY A 79 -7.94 -0.30 -28.88
C GLY A 79 -8.21 -0.11 -27.37
N PHE A 80 -8.23 1.13 -26.86
CA PHE A 80 -8.39 1.41 -25.41
C PHE A 80 -9.78 1.90 -25.00
N GLY A 81 -10.76 1.98 -25.93
CA GLY A 81 -12.10 2.52 -25.65
C GLY A 81 -13.07 1.54 -24.97
N GLY A 82 -12.67 0.29 -24.71
CA GLY A 82 -13.56 -0.72 -24.10
C GLY A 82 -13.76 -0.50 -22.59
N ILE A 83 -14.98 -0.80 -22.10
CA ILE A 83 -15.33 -0.62 -20.68
C ILE A 83 -14.40 -1.38 -19.74
N ASP A 84 -13.99 -2.60 -20.09
CA ASP A 84 -13.05 -3.39 -19.27
C ASP A 84 -11.68 -2.73 -19.15
N ILE A 85 -11.25 -2.00 -20.20
CA ILE A 85 -10.01 -1.23 -20.17
C ILE A 85 -10.18 0.00 -19.29
N ALA A 86 -11.32 0.68 -19.40
CA ALA A 86 -11.64 1.84 -18.55
C ALA A 86 -11.59 1.46 -17.06
N VAL A 87 -12.21 0.34 -16.67
CA VAL A 87 -12.17 -0.20 -15.29
C VAL A 87 -10.73 -0.48 -14.86
N GLN A 88 -9.93 -1.11 -15.73
CA GLN A 88 -8.54 -1.43 -15.42
C GLN A 88 -7.67 -0.16 -15.28
N VAL A 89 -7.86 0.82 -16.17
CA VAL A 89 -7.15 2.11 -16.11
C VAL A 89 -7.54 2.87 -14.86
N PHE A 90 -8.84 2.94 -14.54
CA PHE A 90 -9.32 3.53 -13.31
C PHE A 90 -8.62 2.92 -12.09
N HIS A 91 -8.74 1.61 -11.90
CA HIS A 91 -8.12 0.94 -10.76
C HIS A 91 -6.60 1.17 -10.71
N ALA A 92 -5.88 0.89 -11.80
CA ALA A 92 -4.43 0.96 -11.83
C ALA A 92 -3.90 2.37 -11.59
N SER A 93 -4.52 3.40 -12.19
CA SER A 93 -4.02 4.78 -12.09
C SER A 93 -4.33 5.42 -10.74
N TYR A 94 -5.56 5.27 -10.23
CA TYR A 94 -5.93 5.85 -8.94
C TYR A 94 -5.24 5.16 -7.77
N LEU A 95 -5.15 3.82 -7.79
CA LEU A 95 -4.43 3.07 -6.77
C LEU A 95 -2.94 3.46 -6.74
N ALA A 96 -2.31 3.58 -7.91
CA ALA A 96 -0.91 3.99 -8.01
C ALA A 96 -0.70 5.42 -7.52
N GLU A 97 -1.62 6.35 -7.80
CA GLU A 97 -1.50 7.73 -7.33
C GLU A 97 -1.71 7.86 -5.83
N LEU A 98 -2.68 7.17 -5.24
CA LEU A 98 -2.85 7.11 -3.79
C LEU A 98 -1.57 6.60 -3.10
N ARG A 99 -0.97 5.52 -3.62
CA ARG A 99 0.30 4.98 -3.11
C ARG A 99 1.45 5.96 -3.26
N LEU A 100 1.57 6.61 -4.42
CA LEU A 100 2.60 7.60 -4.66
C LEU A 100 2.50 8.76 -3.66
N LEU A 101 1.31 9.32 -3.49
CA LEU A 101 1.07 10.43 -2.57
C LEU A 101 1.28 10.01 -1.10
N GLY A 102 0.86 8.79 -0.74
CA GLY A 102 1.16 8.21 0.56
C GLY A 102 2.67 8.04 0.80
N ARG A 103 3.42 7.58 -0.20
CA ARG A 103 4.88 7.41 -0.12
C ARG A 103 5.66 8.73 -0.06
N THR A 104 5.10 9.80 -0.59
CA THR A 104 5.72 11.14 -0.58
C THR A 104 5.22 12.03 0.57
N GLY A 105 4.29 11.54 1.40
CA GLY A 105 3.71 12.30 2.51
C GLY A 105 2.71 13.39 2.08
N GLU A 106 2.27 13.37 0.80
CA GLU A 106 1.36 14.37 0.24
C GLU A 106 -0.12 14.02 0.54
N PHE A 107 -0.43 13.73 1.81
CA PHE A 107 -1.75 13.22 2.21
C PHE A 107 -2.89 14.21 1.96
N ALA A 108 -2.63 15.51 2.02
CA ALA A 108 -3.64 16.52 1.65
C ALA A 108 -4.10 16.37 0.20
N LYS A 109 -3.16 16.17 -0.74
CA LYS A 109 -3.49 15.89 -2.14
C LYS A 109 -4.14 14.52 -2.32
N ALA A 110 -3.75 13.54 -1.53
CA ALA A 110 -4.36 12.21 -1.58
C ALA A 110 -5.83 12.25 -1.14
N LEU A 111 -6.21 13.13 -0.20
CA LEU A 111 -7.60 13.34 0.18
C LEU A 111 -8.47 13.89 -0.97
N GLU A 112 -7.89 14.66 -1.90
CA GLU A 112 -8.60 15.16 -3.09
C GLU A 112 -9.02 14.03 -4.03
N LEU A 113 -8.33 12.88 -3.97
CA LEU A 113 -8.66 11.70 -4.79
C LEU A 113 -9.77 10.83 -4.17
N VAL A 114 -10.16 11.05 -2.91
CA VAL A 114 -11.14 10.20 -2.22
C VAL A 114 -12.45 10.18 -2.98
N GLN A 115 -13.03 11.36 -3.29
CA GLN A 115 -14.30 11.44 -3.99
C GLN A 115 -14.22 10.85 -5.41
N PRO A 116 -13.25 11.21 -6.27
CA PRO A 116 -13.06 10.55 -7.56
C PRO A 116 -12.94 9.03 -7.51
N VAL A 117 -12.31 8.49 -6.46
CA VAL A 117 -12.23 7.03 -6.27
C VAL A 117 -13.60 6.44 -5.94
N LEU A 118 -14.37 7.08 -5.06
CA LEU A 118 -15.71 6.62 -4.70
C LEU A 118 -16.67 6.68 -5.88
N ASP A 119 -16.66 7.78 -6.63
CA ASP A 119 -17.47 7.95 -7.84
C ASP A 119 -17.14 6.87 -8.87
N GLY A 120 -15.86 6.59 -9.11
CA GLY A 120 -15.45 5.52 -10.02
C GLY A 120 -15.78 4.12 -9.51
N MET A 121 -15.73 3.88 -8.19
CA MET A 121 -16.18 2.61 -7.62
C MET A 121 -17.69 2.40 -7.81
N GLU A 122 -18.49 3.47 -7.77
CA GLU A 122 -19.92 3.44 -8.05
C GLU A 122 -20.20 3.28 -9.55
N GLU A 123 -19.52 4.06 -10.40
CA GLU A 123 -19.64 3.97 -11.87
C GLU A 123 -19.34 2.57 -12.39
N TYR A 124 -18.31 1.93 -11.83
CA TYR A 124 -17.90 0.58 -12.23
C TYR A 124 -18.41 -0.53 -11.31
N ALA A 125 -19.46 -0.26 -10.54
CA ALA A 125 -20.07 -1.28 -9.68
C ALA A 125 -20.46 -2.54 -10.48
N GLY A 126 -20.16 -3.72 -9.92
CA GLY A 126 -20.36 -5.01 -10.59
C GLY A 126 -19.32 -5.38 -11.66
N ARG A 127 -18.43 -4.45 -12.05
CA ARG A 127 -17.28 -4.71 -12.97
C ARG A 127 -15.95 -4.62 -12.26
N LEU A 128 -15.85 -3.79 -11.23
CA LEU A 128 -14.67 -3.70 -10.40
C LEU A 128 -14.60 -4.91 -9.47
N HIS A 129 -13.58 -5.75 -9.63
CA HIS A 129 -13.39 -6.94 -8.82
C HIS A 129 -13.30 -6.58 -7.33
N LYS A 130 -13.81 -7.44 -6.47
CA LYS A 130 -13.80 -7.26 -5.02
C LYS A 130 -12.40 -7.05 -4.46
N GLU A 131 -11.40 -7.76 -4.99
CA GLU A 131 -9.99 -7.57 -4.64
C GLU A 131 -9.52 -6.13 -4.82
N HIS A 132 -9.92 -5.48 -5.92
CA HIS A 132 -9.59 -4.09 -6.22
C HIS A 132 -10.32 -3.12 -5.28
N GLN A 133 -11.56 -3.44 -4.88
CA GLN A 133 -12.28 -2.64 -3.89
C GLN A 133 -11.57 -2.70 -2.52
N LEU A 134 -11.12 -3.89 -2.10
CA LEU A 134 -10.35 -4.07 -0.86
C LEU A 134 -9.03 -3.28 -0.90
N GLU A 135 -8.35 -3.24 -2.05
CA GLU A 135 -7.15 -2.42 -2.24
C GLU A 135 -7.45 -0.93 -2.06
N PHE A 136 -8.55 -0.42 -2.64
CA PHE A 136 -8.95 0.97 -2.43
C PHE A 136 -9.28 1.25 -0.97
N TYR A 137 -10.06 0.43 -0.28
CA TYR A 137 -10.39 0.63 1.13
C TYR A 137 -9.14 0.68 2.00
N GLN A 138 -8.15 -0.18 1.72
CA GLN A 138 -6.87 -0.19 2.42
C GLN A 138 -6.08 1.11 2.20
N GLU A 139 -5.98 1.58 0.95
CA GLU A 139 -5.28 2.84 0.65
C GLU A 139 -6.01 4.06 1.19
N LEU A 140 -7.35 4.09 1.14
CA LEU A 140 -8.15 5.16 1.74
C LEU A 140 -7.94 5.22 3.26
N ALA A 141 -7.85 4.07 3.93
CA ALA A 141 -7.52 4.03 5.35
C ALA A 141 -6.13 4.63 5.63
N ALA A 142 -5.12 4.29 4.83
CA ALA A 142 -3.76 4.82 4.97
C ALA A 142 -3.69 6.34 4.70
N VAL A 143 -4.41 6.82 3.68
CA VAL A 143 -4.50 8.25 3.34
C VAL A 143 -5.13 9.05 4.47
N HIS A 144 -6.28 8.60 4.99
CA HIS A 144 -6.94 9.28 6.11
C HIS A 144 -6.10 9.27 7.38
N PHE A 145 -5.38 8.17 7.64
CA PHE A 145 -4.45 8.10 8.76
C PHE A 145 -3.31 9.12 8.60
N GLY A 146 -2.68 9.17 7.44
CA GLY A 146 -1.61 10.12 7.16
C GLY A 146 -2.05 11.58 7.18
N ALA A 147 -3.33 11.84 6.93
CA ALA A 147 -3.97 13.15 7.07
C ALA A 147 -4.53 13.41 8.48
N GLU A 148 -4.13 12.63 9.50
CA GLU A 148 -4.54 12.74 10.90
C GLU A 148 -6.06 12.56 11.14
N GLN A 149 -6.79 12.04 10.16
CA GLN A 149 -8.22 11.74 10.26
C GLN A 149 -8.45 10.29 10.72
N VAL A 150 -7.95 9.97 11.93
CA VAL A 150 -7.83 8.58 12.42
C VAL A 150 -9.17 7.84 12.47
N ASN A 151 -10.27 8.54 12.83
CA ASN A 151 -11.61 7.93 12.84
C ASN A 151 -12.09 7.55 11.43
N LYS A 152 -11.76 8.36 10.42
CA LYS A 152 -12.08 8.01 9.02
C LYS A 152 -11.18 6.88 8.51
N ALA A 153 -9.93 6.84 8.94
CA ALA A 153 -9.05 5.70 8.68
C ALA A 153 -9.65 4.40 9.22
N LEU A 154 -10.16 4.41 10.45
CA LEU A 154 -10.86 3.26 11.05
C LEU A 154 -12.11 2.87 10.26
N PHE A 155 -12.90 3.85 9.81
CA PHE A 155 -14.09 3.58 8.98
C PHE A 155 -13.74 2.78 7.72
N TRP A 156 -12.73 3.22 6.97
CA TRP A 156 -12.29 2.54 5.75
C TRP A 156 -11.66 1.18 6.04
N LEU A 157 -10.85 1.09 7.09
CA LEU A 157 -10.24 -0.17 7.49
C LEU A 157 -11.28 -1.21 7.87
N ASN A 158 -12.36 -0.80 8.54
CA ASN A 158 -13.48 -1.68 8.88
C ASN A 158 -14.20 -2.24 7.66
N LYS A 159 -14.19 -1.56 6.50
CA LYS A 159 -14.69 -2.14 5.23
C LYS A 159 -13.88 -3.37 4.82
N VAL A 160 -12.59 -3.38 5.09
CA VAL A 160 -11.72 -4.55 4.86
C VAL A 160 -11.96 -5.61 5.94
N LEU A 161 -11.89 -5.24 7.23
CA LEU A 161 -11.94 -6.19 8.35
C LEU A 161 -13.26 -6.96 8.46
N ASN A 162 -14.37 -6.34 8.03
CA ASN A 162 -15.71 -6.92 8.07
C ASN A 162 -16.09 -7.68 6.78
N ASP A 163 -15.17 -7.75 5.81
CA ASP A 163 -15.43 -8.52 4.60
C ASP A 163 -15.46 -10.03 4.89
N THR A 164 -16.37 -10.72 4.21
CA THR A 164 -16.67 -12.14 4.47
C THR A 164 -15.74 -13.12 3.78
N GLU A 165 -14.86 -12.63 2.89
CA GLU A 165 -13.98 -13.48 2.08
C GLU A 165 -12.46 -13.21 2.35
N PRO A 166 -12.00 -13.44 3.59
CA PRO A 166 -10.63 -13.12 3.97
C PRO A 166 -9.55 -13.93 3.23
N THR A 167 -9.94 -15.03 2.58
CA THR A 167 -9.03 -15.87 1.80
C THR A 167 -8.69 -15.28 0.44
N LEU A 168 -9.52 -14.38 -0.08
CA LEU A 168 -9.34 -13.76 -1.39
C LEU A 168 -8.03 -12.95 -1.47
N ARG A 169 -7.75 -12.18 -0.40
CA ARG A 169 -6.55 -11.32 -0.28
C ARG A 169 -5.99 -11.39 1.15
N GLN A 170 -5.48 -12.55 1.55
CA GLN A 170 -4.92 -12.76 2.88
C GLN A 170 -3.84 -11.73 3.28
N ASP A 171 -3.09 -11.24 2.30
CA ASP A 171 -2.12 -10.17 2.49
C ASP A 171 -2.80 -8.89 3.00
N ILE A 172 -3.85 -8.40 2.35
CA ILE A 172 -4.59 -7.21 2.75
C ILE A 172 -5.22 -7.38 4.14
N PHE A 173 -5.84 -8.54 4.40
CA PHE A 173 -6.45 -8.81 5.71
C PHE A 173 -5.43 -8.86 6.85
N THR A 174 -4.25 -9.42 6.60
CA THR A 174 -3.16 -9.39 7.57
C THR A 174 -2.75 -7.97 7.91
N TYR A 175 -2.56 -7.17 6.90
CA TYR A 175 -2.23 -5.76 7.05
C TYR A 175 -3.29 -4.97 7.78
N ALA A 176 -4.54 -5.13 7.36
CA ALA A 176 -5.66 -4.45 8.00
C ALA A 176 -5.69 -4.74 9.51
N ARG A 177 -5.37 -5.96 9.93
CA ARG A 177 -5.31 -6.32 11.35
C ARG A 177 -4.13 -5.68 12.10
N LEU A 178 -2.96 -5.62 11.48
CA LEU A 178 -1.80 -4.94 12.06
C LEU A 178 -2.02 -3.42 12.10
N PHE A 179 -2.56 -2.86 11.04
CA PHE A 179 -2.87 -1.44 10.97
C PHE A 179 -3.98 -1.05 11.95
N ASN A 180 -4.94 -1.93 12.20
CA ASN A 180 -5.98 -1.73 13.21
C ASN A 180 -5.40 -1.54 14.61
N LEU A 181 -4.30 -2.24 14.94
CA LEU A 181 -3.59 -2.02 16.21
C LEU A 181 -3.02 -0.60 16.31
N VAL A 182 -2.43 -0.10 15.23
CA VAL A 182 -1.91 1.28 15.15
C VAL A 182 -3.03 2.30 15.32
N ILE A 183 -4.14 2.12 14.59
CA ILE A 183 -5.28 3.03 14.64
C ILE A 183 -5.88 3.09 16.06
N HIS A 184 -6.10 1.94 16.70
CA HIS A 184 -6.64 1.92 18.06
C HIS A 184 -5.65 2.43 19.10
N TYR A 185 -4.34 2.28 18.88
CA TYR A 185 -3.32 2.92 19.69
C TYR A 185 -3.40 4.45 19.60
N GLU A 186 -3.51 4.99 18.37
CA GLU A 186 -3.65 6.46 18.17
C GLU A 186 -4.97 7.03 18.74
N LEU A 187 -6.04 6.25 18.72
CA LEU A 187 -7.32 6.64 19.33
C LEU A 187 -7.33 6.52 20.86
N GLY A 188 -6.26 5.99 21.48
CA GLY A 188 -6.20 5.78 22.92
C GLY A 188 -7.11 4.65 23.44
N ASN A 189 -7.60 3.79 22.55
CA ASN A 189 -8.51 2.68 22.89
C ASN A 189 -7.74 1.49 23.49
N TYR A 190 -6.96 1.70 24.53
CA TYR A 190 -6.01 0.70 25.07
C TYR A 190 -6.69 -0.55 25.63
N ASP A 191 -7.87 -0.43 26.23
CA ASP A 191 -8.61 -1.59 26.74
C ASP A 191 -9.07 -2.50 25.59
N LEU A 192 -9.48 -1.92 24.46
CA LEU A 192 -9.89 -2.64 23.28
C LEU A 192 -8.69 -3.31 22.57
N LEU A 193 -7.50 -2.71 22.66
CA LEU A 193 -6.28 -3.25 22.04
C LEU A 193 -5.97 -4.66 22.49
N GLU A 194 -6.20 -5.04 23.75
CA GLU A 194 -5.97 -6.41 24.21
C GLU A 194 -6.85 -7.44 23.50
N TYR A 195 -8.10 -7.06 23.24
CA TYR A 195 -9.01 -7.92 22.48
C TYR A 195 -8.58 -8.02 21.01
N ILE A 196 -8.20 -6.89 20.39
CA ILE A 196 -7.74 -6.84 18.99
C ILE A 196 -6.46 -7.65 18.83
N VAL A 197 -5.51 -7.55 19.76
CA VAL A 197 -4.28 -8.37 19.79
C VAL A 197 -4.62 -9.87 19.76
N ARG A 198 -5.48 -10.33 20.67
CA ARG A 198 -5.89 -11.74 20.72
C ARG A 198 -6.57 -12.20 19.43
N SER A 199 -7.45 -11.36 18.88
CA SER A 199 -8.14 -11.63 17.61
C SER A 199 -7.14 -11.71 16.45
N THR A 200 -6.19 -10.80 16.38
CA THR A 200 -5.14 -10.76 15.36
C THR A 200 -4.24 -11.99 15.45
N GLN A 201 -3.75 -12.32 16.64
CA GLN A 201 -2.91 -13.53 16.87
C GLN A 201 -3.65 -14.81 16.46
N ARG A 202 -4.95 -14.93 16.81
CA ARG A 202 -5.77 -16.07 16.40
C ARG A 202 -5.94 -16.17 14.88
N PHE A 203 -6.05 -15.04 14.18
CA PHE A 203 -6.10 -15.00 12.72
C PHE A 203 -4.77 -15.43 12.11
N LEU A 204 -3.65 -14.88 12.62
CA LEU A 204 -2.31 -15.19 12.12
C LEU A 204 -1.92 -16.65 12.35
N SER A 205 -2.29 -17.25 13.49
CA SER A 205 -1.97 -18.65 13.82
C SER A 205 -2.64 -19.69 12.90
N LYS A 206 -3.68 -19.29 12.16
CA LYS A 206 -4.35 -20.17 11.18
C LYS A 206 -3.65 -20.23 9.83
N ARG A 207 -2.63 -19.39 9.60
CA ARG A 207 -1.89 -19.37 8.34
C ARG A 207 -0.74 -20.35 8.34
N GLN A 208 -0.35 -20.79 7.14
CA GLN A 208 0.78 -21.70 6.95
C GLN A 208 2.14 -21.06 7.25
N ARG A 209 2.24 -19.72 7.19
CA ARG A 209 3.47 -18.96 7.40
C ARG A 209 3.26 -17.88 8.46
N ALA A 210 4.12 -17.88 9.45
CA ALA A 210 4.26 -16.81 10.43
C ALA A 210 5.47 -15.94 10.08
N TYR A 211 5.35 -14.63 10.30
CA TYR A 211 6.44 -13.68 10.15
C TYR A 211 6.81 -13.11 11.52
N GLU A 212 8.11 -13.00 11.77
CA GLU A 212 8.62 -12.45 13.05
C GLU A 212 8.21 -10.98 13.21
N VAL A 213 8.21 -10.21 12.13
CA VAL A 213 7.80 -8.81 12.13
C VAL A 213 6.35 -8.60 12.59
N GLU A 214 5.45 -9.55 12.30
CA GLU A 214 4.06 -9.47 12.76
C GLU A 214 3.97 -9.59 14.28
N ASN A 215 4.66 -10.56 14.85
CA ASN A 215 4.71 -10.74 16.30
C ASN A 215 5.40 -9.56 16.99
N LEU A 216 6.50 -9.07 16.41
CA LEU A 216 7.20 -7.89 16.91
C LEU A 216 6.29 -6.65 16.97
N LEU A 217 5.51 -6.39 15.90
CA LEU A 217 4.55 -5.28 15.86
C LEU A 217 3.45 -5.44 16.92
N ILE A 218 2.85 -6.62 17.00
CA ILE A 218 1.77 -6.91 17.95
C ILE A 218 2.25 -6.70 19.39
N ASP A 219 3.38 -7.32 19.73
CA ASP A 219 3.91 -7.26 21.09
C ASP A 219 4.47 -5.87 21.43
N GLY A 220 5.08 -5.19 20.46
CA GLY A 220 5.58 -3.83 20.63
C GLY A 220 4.45 -2.83 20.90
N ILE A 221 3.41 -2.82 20.06
CA ILE A 221 2.25 -1.94 20.22
C ILE A 221 1.54 -2.22 21.56
N LYS A 222 1.39 -3.51 21.92
CA LYS A 222 0.81 -3.92 23.21
C LYS A 222 1.62 -3.38 24.39
N ARG A 223 2.96 -3.47 24.35
CA ARG A 223 3.84 -2.94 25.40
C ARG A 223 3.76 -1.43 25.48
N MET A 224 3.76 -0.74 24.33
CA MET A 224 3.60 0.72 24.27
C MET A 224 2.26 1.17 24.91
N ALA A 225 1.17 0.46 24.61
CA ALA A 225 -0.16 0.78 25.15
C ALA A 225 -0.25 0.57 26.67
N ARG A 226 0.43 -0.46 27.21
CA ARG A 226 0.47 -0.75 28.65
C ARG A 226 1.39 0.17 29.45
N ALA A 227 2.32 0.85 28.79
CA ALA A 227 3.27 1.72 29.45
C ALA A 227 2.56 3.02 29.93
N GLN A 228 2.32 3.11 31.23
CA GLN A 228 1.63 4.26 31.85
C GLN A 228 2.52 5.50 31.89
N GLN A 229 3.82 5.34 32.10
CA GLN A 229 4.76 6.45 32.19
C GLN A 229 5.31 6.82 30.80
N PRO A 230 5.44 8.14 30.48
CA PRO A 230 5.99 8.58 29.20
C PRO A 230 7.40 8.03 28.91
N ALA A 231 8.28 7.96 29.91
CA ALA A 231 9.62 7.41 29.79
C ALA A 231 9.59 5.92 29.38
N ALA A 232 8.77 5.12 30.07
CA ALA A 232 8.61 3.70 29.76
C ALA A 232 8.02 3.51 28.35
N ARG A 233 7.06 4.34 27.95
CA ARG A 233 6.48 4.30 26.60
C ARG A 233 7.54 4.59 25.52
N LYS A 234 8.38 5.61 25.76
CA LYS A 234 9.48 5.96 24.86
C LYS A 234 10.48 4.81 24.71
N GLU A 235 10.81 4.13 25.81
CA GLU A 235 11.69 2.95 25.79
C GLU A 235 11.10 1.80 24.98
N GLN A 236 9.80 1.48 25.17
CA GLN A 236 9.14 0.45 24.38
C GLN A 236 9.07 0.81 22.89
N THR A 237 8.86 2.08 22.55
CA THR A 237 8.88 2.57 21.17
C THR A 237 10.26 2.42 20.54
N LYS A 238 11.33 2.73 21.29
CA LYS A 238 12.71 2.54 20.86
C LYS A 238 13.02 1.06 20.62
N ALA A 239 12.64 0.19 21.53
CA ALA A 239 12.85 -1.25 21.38
C ALA A 239 12.11 -1.82 20.15
N LEU A 240 10.89 -1.34 19.87
CA LEU A 240 10.15 -1.71 18.67
C LEU A 240 10.84 -1.24 17.39
N ARG A 241 11.36 -0.01 17.38
CA ARG A 241 12.15 0.53 16.26
C ARG A 241 13.36 -0.36 15.96
N GLU A 242 14.20 -0.61 16.97
CA GLU A 242 15.41 -1.42 16.82
C GLU A 242 15.10 -2.85 16.34
N GLY A 243 14.00 -3.43 16.81
CA GLY A 243 13.52 -4.72 16.34
C GLY A 243 13.12 -4.70 14.87
N LEU A 244 12.36 -3.67 14.43
CA LEU A 244 11.97 -3.52 13.04
C LEU A 244 13.17 -3.28 12.12
N GLU A 245 14.13 -2.44 12.51
CA GLU A 245 15.34 -2.18 11.72
C GLU A 245 16.11 -3.48 11.42
N ARG A 246 16.20 -4.38 12.39
CA ARG A 246 16.84 -5.70 12.20
C ARG A 246 16.07 -6.58 11.22
N LEU A 247 14.74 -6.65 11.36
CA LEU A 247 13.91 -7.53 10.53
C LEU A 247 13.73 -7.00 9.11
N MET A 248 13.79 -5.68 8.91
CA MET A 248 13.71 -5.08 7.58
C MET A 248 14.89 -5.45 6.67
N ALA A 249 16.01 -5.89 7.23
CA ALA A 249 17.15 -6.40 6.46
C ALA A 249 16.84 -7.77 5.79
N ASP A 250 15.85 -8.51 6.28
CA ASP A 250 15.37 -9.74 5.65
C ASP A 250 14.26 -9.43 4.63
N PRO A 251 14.50 -9.72 3.33
CA PRO A 251 13.48 -9.52 2.28
C PRO A 251 12.16 -10.27 2.55
N ASN A 252 12.21 -11.42 3.22
CA ASN A 252 11.01 -12.19 3.55
C ASN A 252 10.16 -11.52 4.62
N GLU A 253 10.78 -10.96 5.66
CA GLU A 253 10.09 -10.25 6.74
C GLU A 253 9.58 -8.89 6.27
N SER A 254 10.35 -8.18 5.45
CA SER A 254 9.97 -6.87 4.92
C SER A 254 8.71 -6.87 4.03
N VAL A 255 8.26 -8.04 3.55
CA VAL A 255 6.99 -8.18 2.78
C VAL A 255 5.80 -7.66 3.59
N VAL A 256 5.77 -7.87 4.89
CA VAL A 256 4.68 -7.45 5.77
C VAL A 256 4.54 -5.92 5.86
N LEU A 257 5.58 -5.16 5.57
CA LEU A 257 5.61 -3.69 5.72
C LEU A 257 5.18 -2.93 4.45
N LYS A 258 4.58 -3.62 3.47
CA LYS A 258 4.29 -3.08 2.13
C LYS A 258 3.19 -2.01 2.11
N TYR A 259 2.13 -2.17 2.91
CA TYR A 259 0.91 -1.35 2.79
C TYR A 259 0.84 -0.18 3.78
N PHE A 260 1.64 -0.19 4.84
CA PHE A 260 1.73 0.90 5.81
C PHE A 260 3.18 1.07 6.27
N ASP A 261 3.62 2.30 6.41
CA ASP A 261 4.97 2.63 6.86
C ASP A 261 5.04 2.65 8.39
N PHE A 262 5.09 1.46 9.00
CA PHE A 262 5.23 1.30 10.44
C PHE A 262 6.49 1.98 10.99
N MET A 263 7.57 2.00 10.21
CA MET A 263 8.82 2.63 10.65
C MET A 263 8.64 4.15 10.79
N SER A 264 8.08 4.81 9.79
CA SER A 264 7.80 6.25 9.87
C SER A 264 6.82 6.58 10.99
N TRP A 265 5.82 5.71 11.25
CA TRP A 265 4.92 5.90 12.39
C TRP A 265 5.67 5.83 13.73
N ILE A 266 6.55 4.86 13.93
CA ILE A 266 7.34 4.71 15.15
C ILE A 266 8.27 5.90 15.34
N ILE A 267 8.95 6.35 14.29
CA ILE A 267 9.82 7.54 14.31
C ILE A 267 9.00 8.77 14.71
N ALA A 268 7.82 8.97 14.12
CA ALA A 268 6.92 10.07 14.47
C ALA A 268 6.57 10.07 15.98
N LYS A 269 6.28 8.90 16.56
CA LYS A 269 6.03 8.77 18.02
C LYS A 269 7.26 9.08 18.86
N MET A 270 8.45 8.72 18.43
CA MET A 270 9.69 8.98 19.16
C MET A 270 10.08 10.46 19.14
N GLU A 271 9.86 11.12 18.02
CA GLU A 271 10.29 12.49 17.77
C GLU A 271 9.20 13.52 18.10
N GLY A 272 7.96 13.09 18.37
CA GLY A 272 6.82 14.00 18.61
C GLY A 272 6.44 14.79 17.36
N ARG A 273 6.66 14.24 16.19
CA ARG A 273 6.34 14.81 14.87
C ARG A 273 5.10 14.17 14.27
N SER A 274 4.51 14.82 13.27
CA SER A 274 3.43 14.20 12.51
C SER A 274 3.97 13.04 11.65
N PHE A 275 3.12 12.05 11.39
CA PHE A 275 3.45 10.95 10.48
C PHE A 275 3.79 11.46 9.07
N ALA A 276 3.04 12.46 8.59
CA ALA A 276 3.24 13.05 7.27
C ALA A 276 4.63 13.70 7.11
N GLU A 277 5.11 14.43 8.15
CA GLU A 277 6.46 15.02 8.13
C GLU A 277 7.54 13.97 8.03
N VAL A 278 7.46 12.89 8.81
CA VAL A 278 8.46 11.83 8.81
C VAL A 278 8.48 11.10 7.46
N VAL A 279 7.32 10.79 6.90
CA VAL A 279 7.21 10.17 5.56
C VAL A 279 7.79 11.09 4.49
N THR A 280 7.51 12.39 4.56
CA THR A 280 8.05 13.38 3.60
C THR A 280 9.57 13.43 3.64
N ASP A 281 10.17 13.43 4.82
CA ASP A 281 11.62 13.45 4.99
C ASP A 281 12.25 12.14 4.50
N ALA A 282 11.64 10.99 4.81
CA ALA A 282 12.07 9.70 4.30
C ALA A 282 12.02 9.61 2.76
N ALA A 283 11.00 10.22 2.14
CA ALA A 283 10.88 10.28 0.68
C ALA A 283 11.97 11.16 0.04
N ARG A 284 12.35 12.24 0.70
CA ARG A 284 13.46 13.14 0.23
C ARG A 284 14.82 12.47 0.31
N SER A 285 15.05 11.63 1.32
CA SER A 285 16.32 10.92 1.53
C SER A 285 16.54 9.76 0.53
N ARG A 286 15.49 9.32 -0.19
CA ARG A 286 15.56 8.25 -1.20
C ARG A 286 15.90 8.75 -2.61
N LYS A 287 15.92 10.08 -2.82
CA LYS A 287 16.34 10.73 -4.06
C LYS A 287 17.87 10.83 -4.12
#